data_87659cb42f11d370da9383444f3e755c
#
_entry.id   87659cb42f11d370da9383444f3e755c
#
_cell.length_a   1.000
_cell.length_b   1.000
_cell.length_c   1.000
_cell.angle_alpha   90.00
_cell.angle_beta   90.00
_cell.angle_gamma   90.00
#
_symmetry.space_group_name_H-M   'P 1'
#
loop_
_entity.id
_entity.type
_entity.pdbx_description
1 polymer ?
#
loop_
_entity_poly.entity_id
_entity_poly.type
_entity_poly.pdbx_seq_one_letter_code
_entity_poly.pdbx_strand_id
1 'polypeptide(L)'
;MIDAVGGNLQTGKEGTVLSVVLGEEPDEEWYCIKVYKVLTMDFRNKKEYIYGDYRFTDLEGVSSSDTKIVKEWTRKEHFNLLKLFEAGIPCPEPILYDKNVLLMRMIGDHGHPAPSLKQCLEEAPHLYKKLLIQSLQLLRDMFQK
;
A
#
# COMPACT_ATOMS: atom_id res chain seq x y z
N MET A 1 -16.07 11.88 -6.10
CA MET A 1 -16.34 10.81 -7.12
C MET A 1 -15.03 10.61 -7.87
N ILE A 2 -14.71 9.41 -8.32
CA ILE A 2 -13.53 9.23 -9.17
C ILE A 2 -13.89 9.74 -10.55
N ASP A 3 -13.16 10.71 -11.06
CA ASP A 3 -13.49 11.37 -12.32
C ASP A 3 -12.83 10.67 -13.51
N ALA A 4 -11.62 10.14 -13.31
CA ALA A 4 -10.96 9.30 -14.30
C ALA A 4 -10.10 8.22 -13.65
N VAL A 5 -9.96 7.10 -14.34
CA VAL A 5 -8.99 6.04 -14.02
C VAL A 5 -7.81 6.21 -14.95
N GLY A 6 -6.64 6.43 -14.37
CA GLY A 6 -5.40 6.52 -15.11
C GLY A 6 -4.85 5.14 -15.49
N GLY A 7 -3.54 5.07 -15.66
CA GLY A 7 -2.86 3.85 -16.06
C GLY A 7 -2.68 2.83 -14.94
N ASN A 8 -2.32 1.62 -15.35
CA ASN A 8 -1.83 0.59 -14.44
C ASN A 8 -0.38 0.96 -14.01
N LEU A 9 -0.21 1.27 -12.74
CA LEU A 9 1.11 1.62 -12.19
C LEU A 9 1.95 0.38 -11.90
N GLN A 10 1.32 -0.66 -11.35
CA GLN A 10 2.01 -1.90 -10.99
C GLN A 10 1.04 -3.06 -10.90
N THR A 11 1.42 -4.19 -11.45
CA THR A 11 0.73 -5.47 -11.24
C THR A 11 1.69 -6.46 -10.59
N GLY A 12 1.32 -6.93 -9.42
CA GLY A 12 2.08 -7.92 -8.65
C GLY A 12 1.29 -9.21 -8.40
N LYS A 13 1.90 -10.12 -7.65
CA LYS A 13 1.26 -11.38 -7.24
C LYS A 13 0.05 -11.14 -6.34
N GLU A 14 0.10 -10.12 -5.49
CA GLU A 14 -0.90 -9.84 -4.45
C GLU A 14 -2.04 -8.95 -4.94
N GLY A 15 -1.79 -8.09 -5.91
CA GLY A 15 -2.77 -7.11 -6.38
C GLY A 15 -2.29 -6.28 -7.55
N THR A 16 -3.13 -5.34 -7.93
CA THR A 16 -2.86 -4.35 -8.97
C THR A 16 -3.02 -2.96 -8.37
N VAL A 17 -2.13 -2.05 -8.73
CA VAL A 17 -2.20 -0.64 -8.35
C VAL A 17 -2.48 0.19 -9.59
N LEU A 18 -3.54 0.98 -9.53
CA LEU A 18 -4.00 1.87 -10.58
C LEU A 18 -3.87 3.32 -10.10
N SER A 19 -3.53 4.24 -11.00
CA SER A 19 -3.69 5.67 -10.73
C SER A 19 -5.12 6.12 -10.99
N VAL A 20 -5.60 7.06 -10.20
CA VAL A 20 -6.90 7.69 -10.37
C VAL A 20 -6.78 9.18 -10.10
N VAL A 21 -7.60 9.96 -10.75
CA VAL A 21 -7.67 11.40 -10.55
C VAL A 21 -9.03 11.78 -9.99
N LEU A 22 -9.00 12.74 -9.08
CA LEU A 22 -10.19 13.42 -8.55
C LEU A 22 -10.06 14.90 -8.87
N GLY A 23 -11.15 15.51 -9.31
CA GLY A 23 -11.20 16.90 -9.72
C GLY A 23 -10.90 17.10 -11.20
N GLU A 24 -11.09 18.34 -11.66
CA GLU A 24 -10.81 18.79 -13.03
C GLU A 24 -9.60 19.71 -13.03
N GLU A 25 -8.89 19.80 -14.15
CA GLU A 25 -7.81 20.80 -14.28
C GLU A 25 -8.30 22.23 -13.94
N PRO A 26 -7.53 23.04 -13.20
CA PRO A 26 -6.15 22.79 -12.74
C PRO A 26 -6.03 22.10 -11.36
N ASP A 27 -7.13 21.76 -10.70
CA ASP A 27 -7.18 21.28 -9.31
C ASP A 27 -7.20 19.74 -9.23
N GLU A 28 -6.57 19.05 -10.16
CA GLU A 28 -6.47 17.59 -10.16
C GLU A 28 -5.67 17.06 -8.96
N GLU A 29 -6.28 16.15 -8.22
CA GLU A 29 -5.60 15.38 -7.18
C GLU A 29 -5.41 13.93 -7.60
N TRP A 30 -4.16 13.45 -7.49
CA TRP A 30 -3.80 12.10 -7.90
C TRP A 30 -3.74 11.14 -6.73
N TYR A 31 -4.40 9.99 -6.91
CA TYR A 31 -4.50 8.91 -5.94
C TYR A 31 -4.11 7.57 -6.56
N CYS A 32 -3.86 6.59 -5.69
CA CYS A 32 -3.67 5.19 -6.09
C CYS A 32 -4.79 4.34 -5.52
N ILE A 33 -5.35 3.46 -6.37
CA ILE A 33 -6.21 2.37 -5.94
C ILE A 33 -5.42 1.08 -5.98
N LYS A 34 -5.24 0.44 -4.84
CA LYS A 34 -4.68 -0.91 -4.75
C LYS A 34 -5.82 -1.92 -4.63
N VAL A 35 -5.92 -2.80 -5.61
CA VAL A 35 -6.93 -3.86 -5.66
C VAL A 35 -6.24 -5.19 -5.38
N TYR A 36 -6.58 -5.84 -4.26
CA TYR A 36 -6.04 -7.16 -3.92
C TYR A 36 -6.74 -8.27 -4.68
N LYS A 37 -5.95 -9.22 -5.18
CA LYS A 37 -6.46 -10.42 -5.86
C LYS A 37 -7.01 -11.41 -4.83
N VAL A 38 -8.24 -11.84 -5.03
CA VAL A 38 -8.93 -12.77 -4.10
C VAL A 38 -8.54 -14.24 -4.34
N LEU A 39 -8.07 -14.59 -5.54
CA LEU A 39 -7.90 -15.96 -6.01
C LEU A 39 -6.43 -16.33 -6.31
N THR A 40 -5.45 -15.84 -5.57
CA THR A 40 -4.07 -16.29 -5.78
C THR A 40 -3.70 -17.40 -4.79
N MET A 41 -3.06 -18.48 -5.30
CA MET A 41 -2.58 -19.62 -4.48
C MET A 41 -1.63 -19.19 -3.35
N ASP A 42 -0.99 -18.04 -3.45
CA ASP A 42 -0.11 -17.48 -2.42
C ASP A 42 -0.87 -17.08 -1.13
N PHE A 43 -2.21 -16.88 -1.20
CA PHE A 43 -3.01 -16.62 0.00
C PHE A 43 -3.18 -17.84 0.91
N ARG A 44 -2.99 -19.07 0.42
CA ARG A 44 -3.04 -20.26 1.27
C ARG A 44 -1.93 -20.28 2.31
N ASN A 45 -0.73 -19.84 1.97
CA ASN A 45 0.40 -19.76 2.89
C ASN A 45 0.27 -18.59 3.87
N LYS A 46 -0.53 -17.56 3.53
CA LYS A 46 -0.78 -16.40 4.39
C LYS A 46 -1.79 -16.65 5.51
N LYS A 47 -2.56 -17.76 5.45
CA LYS A 47 -3.37 -18.20 6.59
C LYS A 47 -2.52 -18.42 7.83
N GLU A 48 -1.33 -19.03 7.69
CA GLU A 48 -0.41 -19.24 8.80
C GLU A 48 0.09 -17.92 9.41
N TYR A 49 0.26 -16.89 8.59
CA TYR A 49 0.66 -15.55 9.04
C TYR A 49 -0.43 -14.80 9.81
N ILE A 50 -1.69 -15.14 9.56
CA ILE A 50 -2.86 -14.55 10.23
C ILE A 50 -3.17 -15.33 11.50
N TYR A 51 -3.04 -16.66 11.51
CA TYR A 51 -3.35 -17.55 12.63
C TYR A 51 -2.46 -17.39 13.86
N GLY A 52 -1.35 -16.72 13.80
CA GLY A 52 -0.47 -16.47 14.95
C GLY A 52 -0.58 -15.08 15.56
N ASP A 53 -1.38 -14.21 14.97
CA ASP A 53 -1.47 -12.80 15.38
C ASP A 53 -2.69 -12.59 16.28
N TYR A 54 -2.46 -12.31 17.58
CA TYR A 54 -3.49 -12.05 18.60
C TYR A 54 -4.53 -10.98 18.19
N ARG A 55 -4.24 -10.20 17.15
CA ARG A 55 -5.12 -9.17 16.60
C ARG A 55 -6.23 -9.74 15.71
N PHE A 56 -6.22 -11.04 15.44
CA PHE A 56 -7.20 -11.75 14.60
C PHE A 56 -8.01 -12.80 15.35
N THR A 57 -8.24 -12.60 16.65
CA THR A 57 -9.02 -13.52 17.49
C THR A 57 -10.44 -13.79 16.95
N ASP A 58 -11.02 -12.84 16.20
CA ASP A 58 -12.35 -12.98 15.62
C ASP A 58 -12.42 -13.91 14.40
N LEU A 59 -11.27 -14.44 13.95
CA LEU A 59 -11.19 -15.39 12.83
C LEU A 59 -11.11 -16.86 13.30
N GLU A 60 -11.00 -17.11 14.60
CA GLU A 60 -11.10 -18.46 15.16
C GLU A 60 -12.51 -19.04 14.95
N GLY A 61 -12.61 -20.04 14.09
CA GLY A 61 -13.88 -20.75 13.81
C GLY A 61 -14.61 -20.27 12.53
N VAL A 62 -14.11 -19.27 11.82
CA VAL A 62 -14.67 -18.90 10.52
C VAL A 62 -14.07 -19.80 9.44
N SER A 63 -14.91 -20.61 8.80
CA SER A 63 -14.60 -21.19 7.48
C SER A 63 -14.16 -20.05 6.57
N SER A 64 -12.85 -19.90 6.43
CA SER A 64 -12.22 -18.73 5.82
C SER A 64 -12.45 -18.76 4.33
N SER A 65 -13.49 -18.08 3.85
CA SER A 65 -13.52 -17.72 2.44
C SER A 65 -12.35 -16.77 2.17
N ASP A 66 -11.62 -17.00 1.09
CA ASP A 66 -10.45 -16.16 0.71
C ASP A 66 -10.81 -14.67 0.70
N THR A 67 -12.06 -14.32 0.44
CA THR A 67 -12.61 -12.97 0.48
C THR A 67 -12.54 -12.31 1.87
N LYS A 68 -12.80 -13.06 2.97
CA LYS A 68 -12.72 -12.50 4.33
C LYS A 68 -11.28 -12.21 4.72
N ILE A 69 -10.36 -13.09 4.35
CA ILE A 69 -8.93 -12.92 4.60
C ILE A 69 -8.41 -11.69 3.88
N VAL A 70 -8.77 -11.52 2.62
CA VAL A 70 -8.35 -10.36 1.82
C VAL A 70 -8.93 -9.06 2.40
N LYS A 71 -10.17 -9.06 2.84
CA LYS A 71 -10.80 -7.91 3.50
C LYS A 71 -10.02 -7.49 4.76
N GLU A 72 -9.67 -8.46 5.64
CA GLU A 72 -8.90 -8.17 6.84
C GLU A 72 -7.47 -7.72 6.50
N TRP A 73 -6.86 -8.28 5.48
CA TRP A 73 -5.56 -7.83 5.00
C TRP A 73 -5.60 -6.37 4.53
N THR A 74 -6.60 -6.01 3.72
CA THR A 74 -6.81 -4.64 3.24
C THR A 74 -7.02 -3.67 4.41
N ARG A 75 -7.88 -4.06 5.37
CA ARG A 75 -8.12 -3.29 6.59
C ARG A 75 -6.83 -3.05 7.37
N LYS A 76 -6.02 -4.10 7.55
CA LYS A 76 -4.75 -4.02 8.27
C LYS A 76 -3.76 -3.08 7.61
N GLU A 77 -3.62 -3.17 6.29
CA GLU A 77 -2.73 -2.27 5.55
C GLU A 77 -3.18 -0.81 5.70
N HIS A 78 -4.48 -0.54 5.56
CA HIS A 78 -5.02 0.80 5.79
C HIS A 78 -4.66 1.35 7.17
N PHE A 79 -4.92 0.61 8.24
CA PHE A 79 -4.63 1.07 9.60
C PHE A 79 -3.14 1.16 9.92
N ASN A 80 -2.31 0.30 9.34
CA ASN A 80 -0.86 0.41 9.49
C ASN A 80 -0.33 1.67 8.79
N LEU A 81 -0.80 1.96 7.57
CA LEU A 81 -0.47 3.21 6.87
C LEU A 81 -0.95 4.43 7.65
N LEU A 82 -2.17 4.39 8.20
CA LEU A 82 -2.71 5.49 9.00
C LEU A 82 -1.83 5.77 10.23
N LYS A 83 -1.42 4.75 10.96
CA LYS A 83 -0.51 4.90 12.11
C LYS A 83 0.84 5.48 11.70
N LEU A 84 1.41 5.03 10.59
CA LEU A 84 2.66 5.58 10.08
C LEU A 84 2.51 7.04 9.68
N PHE A 85 1.43 7.37 8.98
CA PHE A 85 1.12 8.73 8.53
C PHE A 85 0.94 9.68 9.72
N GLU A 86 0.11 9.31 10.71
CA GLU A 86 -0.11 10.07 11.96
C GLU A 86 1.20 10.23 12.77
N ALA A 87 2.08 9.24 12.71
CA ALA A 87 3.39 9.30 13.34
C ALA A 87 4.41 10.17 12.58
N GLY A 88 4.04 10.73 11.42
CA GLY A 88 4.92 11.52 10.56
C GLY A 88 5.97 10.70 9.83
N ILE A 89 5.77 9.39 9.69
CA ILE A 89 6.64 8.52 8.88
C ILE A 89 6.22 8.66 7.41
N PRO A 90 7.15 8.93 6.49
CA PRO A 90 6.86 9.05 5.06
C PRO A 90 6.20 7.78 4.51
N CYS A 91 4.94 7.88 4.15
CA CYS A 91 4.16 6.82 3.50
C CYS A 91 3.01 7.45 2.71
N PRO A 92 2.35 6.71 1.79
CA PRO A 92 1.12 7.17 1.18
C PRO A 92 0.06 7.45 2.25
N GLU A 93 -0.60 8.62 2.17
CA GLU A 93 -1.76 8.92 3.01
C GLU A 93 -2.91 7.98 2.68
N PRO A 94 -3.37 7.13 3.60
CA PRO A 94 -4.51 6.25 3.36
C PRO A 94 -5.81 7.05 3.48
N ILE A 95 -6.66 6.97 2.47
CA ILE A 95 -7.93 7.71 2.43
C ILE A 95 -9.08 6.83 2.92
N LEU A 96 -9.28 5.69 2.27
CA LEU A 96 -10.32 4.74 2.64
C LEU A 96 -9.98 3.33 2.16
N TYR A 97 -10.69 2.36 2.72
CA TYR A 97 -10.67 0.99 2.21
C TYR A 97 -12.08 0.42 2.16
N ASP A 98 -12.34 -0.45 1.20
CA ASP A 98 -13.53 -1.28 1.14
C ASP A 98 -13.20 -2.66 0.57
N LYS A 99 -13.64 -3.71 1.24
CA LYS A 99 -13.42 -5.12 0.84
C LYS A 99 -11.94 -5.40 0.54
N ASN A 100 -11.59 -5.51 -0.74
CA ASN A 100 -10.25 -5.80 -1.25
C ASN A 100 -9.62 -4.58 -1.96
N VAL A 101 -10.14 -3.39 -1.69
CA VAL A 101 -9.69 -2.13 -2.32
C VAL A 101 -9.18 -1.17 -1.26
N LEU A 102 -8.02 -0.58 -1.50
CA LEU A 102 -7.42 0.47 -0.69
C LEU A 102 -7.16 1.70 -1.56
N LEU A 103 -7.73 2.83 -1.17
CA LEU A 103 -7.47 4.13 -1.77
C LEU A 103 -6.49 4.90 -0.91
N MET A 104 -5.47 5.46 -1.53
CA MET A 104 -4.42 6.24 -0.87
C MET A 104 -3.91 7.34 -1.81
N ARG A 105 -3.35 8.42 -1.24
CA ARG A 105 -2.74 9.49 -2.03
C ARG A 105 -1.54 8.95 -2.80
N MET A 106 -1.42 9.35 -4.06
CA MET A 106 -0.28 8.96 -4.89
C MET A 106 1.00 9.70 -4.45
N ILE A 107 2.10 8.95 -4.36
CA ILE A 107 3.43 9.54 -4.26
C ILE A 107 4.00 9.62 -5.68
N GLY A 108 4.01 10.81 -6.22
CA GLY A 108 4.38 11.06 -7.62
C GLY A 108 3.81 12.38 -8.10
N ASP A 109 3.83 12.57 -9.39
CA ASP A 109 3.37 13.81 -10.02
C ASP A 109 2.65 13.53 -11.34
N HIS A 110 1.56 14.25 -11.60
CA HIS A 110 0.75 14.16 -12.85
C HIS A 110 0.46 12.71 -13.30
N GLY A 111 0.02 11.85 -12.37
CA GLY A 111 -0.31 10.45 -12.66
C GLY A 111 0.89 9.52 -12.83
N HIS A 112 2.10 10.03 -12.69
CA HIS A 112 3.33 9.26 -12.73
C HIS A 112 3.85 8.98 -11.30
N PRO A 113 4.11 7.71 -10.94
CA PRO A 113 4.64 7.38 -9.62
C PRO A 113 6.08 7.88 -9.47
N ALA A 114 6.44 8.28 -8.26
CA ALA A 114 7.81 8.56 -7.93
C ALA A 114 8.71 7.33 -8.18
N PRO A 115 9.97 7.52 -8.59
CA PRO A 115 10.86 6.42 -8.89
C PRO A 115 11.12 5.57 -7.64
N SER A 116 11.19 4.27 -7.82
CA SER A 116 11.58 3.34 -6.77
C SER A 116 13.04 3.54 -6.37
N LEU A 117 13.41 3.07 -5.17
CA LEU A 117 14.79 3.10 -4.71
C LEU A 117 15.76 2.43 -5.72
N LYS A 118 15.31 1.33 -6.35
CA LYS A 118 16.09 0.64 -7.38
C LYS A 118 16.34 1.55 -8.58
N GLN A 119 15.31 2.19 -9.12
CA GLN A 119 15.44 3.14 -10.25
C GLN A 119 16.34 4.31 -9.89
N CYS A 120 16.17 4.91 -8.69
CA CYS A 120 17.06 5.99 -8.24
C CYS A 120 18.53 5.57 -8.20
N LEU A 121 18.83 4.33 -7.81
CA LEU A 121 20.21 3.83 -7.75
C LEU A 121 20.77 3.49 -9.13
N GLU A 122 19.93 3.04 -10.06
CA GLU A 122 20.32 2.80 -11.45
C GLU A 122 20.67 4.11 -12.18
N GLU A 123 19.87 5.18 -11.95
CA GLU A 123 20.06 6.48 -12.57
C GLU A 123 21.15 7.32 -11.88
N ALA A 124 21.28 7.22 -10.56
CA ALA A 124 22.20 8.02 -9.76
C ALA A 124 22.95 7.18 -8.69
N PRO A 125 23.89 6.32 -9.10
CA PRO A 125 24.61 5.41 -8.17
C PRO A 125 25.34 6.15 -7.03
N HIS A 126 25.73 7.40 -7.24
CA HIS A 126 26.40 8.22 -6.21
C HIS A 126 25.52 8.50 -5.00
N LEU A 127 24.20 8.36 -5.10
CA LEU A 127 23.25 8.55 -3.99
C LEU A 127 23.16 7.36 -3.03
N TYR A 128 23.85 6.24 -3.33
CA TYR A 128 23.77 4.99 -2.55
C TYR A 128 23.90 5.21 -1.03
N LYS A 129 24.96 5.90 -0.60
CA LYS A 129 25.21 6.14 0.82
C LYS A 129 24.09 6.96 1.48
N LYS A 130 23.62 8.01 0.80
CA LYS A 130 22.55 8.88 1.29
C LYS A 130 21.25 8.08 1.43
N LEU A 131 20.87 7.34 0.42
CA LEU A 131 19.64 6.54 0.41
C LEU A 131 19.69 5.41 1.44
N LEU A 132 20.83 4.77 1.64
CA LEU A 132 21.02 3.76 2.68
C LEU A 132 20.81 4.36 4.08
N ILE A 133 21.44 5.50 4.38
CA ILE A 133 21.32 6.18 5.67
C ILE A 133 19.85 6.58 5.90
N GLN A 134 19.18 7.15 4.91
CA GLN A 134 17.76 7.51 5.03
C GLN A 134 16.88 6.29 5.28
N SER A 135 17.12 5.18 4.60
CA SER A 135 16.36 3.94 4.81
C SER A 135 16.54 3.40 6.23
N LEU A 136 17.78 3.41 6.76
CA LEU A 136 18.07 2.98 8.13
C LEU A 136 17.43 3.93 9.17
N GLN A 137 17.41 5.22 8.91
CA GLN A 137 16.73 6.20 9.76
C GLN A 137 15.23 5.95 9.81
N LEU A 138 14.59 5.73 8.65
CA LEU A 138 13.16 5.40 8.58
C LEU A 138 12.83 4.12 9.35
N LEU A 139 13.64 3.07 9.18
CA LEU A 139 13.46 1.82 9.95
C LEU A 139 13.55 2.06 11.44
N ARG A 140 14.54 2.83 11.90
CA ARG A 140 14.67 3.20 13.32
C ARG A 140 13.44 3.94 13.81
N ASP A 141 12.98 4.94 13.04
CA ASP A 141 11.85 5.78 13.44
C ASP A 141 10.54 4.97 13.51
N MET A 142 10.35 4.00 12.61
CA MET A 142 9.24 3.03 12.68
C MET A 142 9.31 2.12 13.90
N PHE A 143 10.49 1.84 14.43
CA PHE A 143 10.67 1.00 15.62
C PHE A 143 10.44 1.75 16.92
N GLN A 144 10.61 3.08 16.91
CA GLN A 144 10.51 3.93 18.09
C GLN A 144 9.11 4.52 18.32
N LYS A 145 8.25 4.45 17.32
CA LYS A 145 6.87 4.97 17.36
C LYS A 145 5.82 3.87 17.33
#